data_8b765ebe61bc8cf77321a1997e376bba
#
_entry.id   8b765ebe61bc8cf77321a1997e376bba
#
_cell.length_a   1.000
_cell.length_b   1.000
_cell.length_c   1.000
_cell.angle_alpha   90.00
_cell.angle_beta   90.00
_cell.angle_gamma   90.00
#
_symmetry.space_group_name_H-M   'P 1'
#
loop_
_entity.id
_entity.type
_entity.pdbx_description
1 polymer ?
#
loop_
_entity_poly.entity_id
_entity_poly.type
_entity_poly.pdbx_seq_one_letter_code
_entity_poly.pdbx_strand_id
1 'polypeptide(L)'
;MKKALWLLLAAVPVVLVACGGSDDDKQTALVDYLALPGDAKLDTRSVDYKCENGRKFTVQYLNKGDNSLAVVPVSDNSTLVFSNVISASGAKYAAGQYIWWTKGEEATLYGDWKGGEPTDGVACKER
;
A
#
# COMPACT_ATOMS: atom_id res chain seq x y z
N MET A 1 -16.95 9.51 73.53
CA MET A 1 -15.83 8.97 72.72
C MET A 1 -16.25 8.92 71.28
N LYS A 2 -15.74 9.81 70.47
CA LYS A 2 -16.06 9.89 69.05
C LYS A 2 -14.93 9.24 68.25
N LYS A 3 -15.21 8.10 67.62
CA LYS A 3 -14.29 7.45 66.69
C LYS A 3 -14.47 8.06 65.30
N ALA A 4 -13.50 8.84 64.84
CA ALA A 4 -13.47 9.35 63.47
C ALA A 4 -13.06 8.24 62.53
N LEU A 5 -13.94 7.90 61.62
CA LEU A 5 -13.69 6.92 60.53
C LEU A 5 -13.07 7.68 59.36
N TRP A 6 -11.79 7.48 59.11
CA TRP A 6 -11.13 8.02 57.95
C TRP A 6 -11.38 7.13 56.71
N LEU A 7 -12.18 7.65 55.83
CA LEU A 7 -12.34 7.07 54.49
C LEU A 7 -11.20 7.54 53.61
N LEU A 8 -10.26 6.62 53.33
CA LEU A 8 -9.22 6.81 52.31
C LEU A 8 -9.86 6.61 50.94
N LEU A 9 -10.10 7.71 50.20
CA LEU A 9 -10.41 7.67 48.78
C LEU A 9 -9.11 7.37 48.04
N ALA A 10 -8.97 6.14 47.56
CA ALA A 10 -7.93 5.77 46.60
C ALA A 10 -8.34 6.29 45.22
N ALA A 11 -7.70 7.39 44.77
CA ALA A 11 -7.81 7.86 43.40
C ALA A 11 -7.02 6.91 42.49
N VAL A 12 -7.73 6.13 41.68
CA VAL A 12 -7.14 5.33 40.61
C VAL A 12 -6.89 6.24 39.41
N PRO A 13 -5.64 6.44 38.96
CA PRO A 13 -5.42 7.17 37.72
C PRO A 13 -5.87 6.29 36.53
N VAL A 14 -6.90 6.71 35.83
CA VAL A 14 -7.27 6.14 34.54
C VAL A 14 -6.23 6.58 33.53
N VAL A 15 -5.32 5.69 33.20
CA VAL A 15 -4.41 5.88 32.07
C VAL A 15 -5.22 5.68 30.79
N LEU A 16 -5.61 6.76 30.17
CA LEU A 16 -6.12 6.76 28.80
C LEU A 16 -4.96 6.44 27.86
N VAL A 17 -4.80 5.18 27.50
CA VAL A 17 -3.95 4.80 26.37
C VAL A 17 -4.68 5.26 25.11
N ALA A 18 -4.29 6.41 24.59
CA ALA A 18 -4.68 6.83 23.26
C ALA A 18 -3.98 5.91 22.27
N CYS A 19 -4.69 4.91 21.74
CA CYS A 19 -4.27 4.20 20.54
C CYS A 19 -4.41 5.16 19.36
N GLY A 20 -3.38 5.99 19.12
CA GLY A 20 -3.20 6.68 17.85
C GLY A 20 -2.75 5.67 16.82
N GLY A 21 -3.69 5.01 16.14
CA GLY A 21 -3.40 4.25 14.94
C GLY A 21 -3.03 5.23 13.84
N SER A 22 -1.75 5.38 13.54
CA SER A 22 -1.30 6.04 12.32
C SER A 22 -1.64 5.14 11.13
N ASP A 23 -1.98 5.73 10.00
CA ASP A 23 -2.29 5.00 8.75
C ASP A 23 -1.12 4.14 8.26
N ASP A 24 0.08 4.34 8.80
CA ASP A 24 1.27 3.53 8.58
C ASP A 24 1.11 2.07 9.03
N ASP A 25 0.32 1.79 10.05
CA ASP A 25 0.11 0.43 10.57
C ASP A 25 -0.65 -0.46 9.57
N LYS A 26 -1.52 0.11 8.74
CA LYS A 26 -2.25 -0.64 7.71
C LYS A 26 -1.38 -1.00 6.51
N GLN A 27 -0.40 -0.18 6.20
CA GLN A 27 0.54 -0.42 5.10
C GLN A 27 1.58 -1.48 5.46
N THR A 28 2.05 -1.50 6.69
CA THR A 28 2.99 -2.50 7.19
C THR A 28 2.36 -3.91 7.17
N ALA A 29 1.07 -4.03 7.47
CA ALA A 29 0.36 -5.31 7.52
C ALA A 29 0.30 -6.03 6.15
N LEU A 30 0.26 -5.31 5.03
CA LEU A 30 0.28 -5.93 3.69
C LEU A 30 1.65 -6.53 3.35
N VAL A 31 2.73 -5.93 3.85
CA VAL A 31 4.11 -6.43 3.64
C VAL A 31 4.38 -7.68 4.48
N ASP A 32 3.80 -7.76 5.67
CA ASP A 32 3.99 -8.89 6.59
C ASP A 32 3.44 -10.22 6.04
N TYR A 33 2.48 -10.15 5.12
CA TYR A 33 1.88 -11.36 4.50
C TYR A 33 2.61 -11.82 3.22
N LEU A 34 3.49 -11.01 2.66
CA LEU A 34 4.19 -11.35 1.42
C LEU A 34 5.67 -11.63 1.70
N ALA A 35 5.99 -12.90 1.92
CA ALA A 35 7.37 -13.34 2.08
C ALA A 35 8.05 -13.48 0.71
N LEU A 36 8.93 -12.54 0.38
CA LEU A 36 9.77 -12.62 -0.82
C LEU A 36 11.03 -13.45 -0.57
N PRO A 37 11.40 -14.34 -1.51
CA PRO A 37 12.58 -15.18 -1.38
C PRO A 37 13.89 -14.37 -1.47
N GLY A 38 14.98 -14.98 -1.04
CA GLY A 38 16.35 -14.45 -1.14
C GLY A 38 16.80 -13.71 0.12
N ASP A 39 18.11 -13.48 0.21
CA ASP A 39 18.79 -12.89 1.38
C ASP A 39 18.94 -11.36 1.28
N ALA A 40 18.60 -10.76 0.13
CA ALA A 40 18.64 -9.32 -0.04
C ALA A 40 17.67 -8.61 0.91
N LYS A 41 18.00 -7.38 1.29
CA LYS A 41 17.13 -6.54 2.10
C LYS A 41 15.87 -6.18 1.31
N LEU A 42 14.71 -6.27 1.95
CA LEU A 42 13.46 -5.76 1.40
C LEU A 42 13.45 -4.22 1.44
N ASP A 43 13.24 -3.59 0.30
CA ASP A 43 12.98 -2.17 0.16
C ASP A 43 11.50 -1.96 -0.20
N THR A 44 10.84 -1.06 0.50
CA THR A 44 9.43 -0.74 0.30
C THR A 44 9.23 0.75 0.09
N ARG A 45 8.38 1.11 -0.87
CA ARG A 45 8.01 2.50 -1.14
C ARG A 45 6.51 2.56 -1.40
N SER A 46 5.83 3.49 -0.73
CA SER A 46 4.41 3.79 -0.96
C SER A 46 4.27 5.09 -1.71
N VAL A 47 3.42 5.10 -2.73
CA VAL A 47 3.16 6.27 -3.57
C VAL A 47 1.66 6.47 -3.73
N ASP A 48 1.21 7.68 -3.43
CA ASP A 48 -0.19 8.07 -3.61
C ASP A 48 -0.42 8.56 -5.04
N TYR A 49 -1.49 8.09 -5.66
CA TYR A 49 -1.89 8.47 -7.00
C TYR A 49 -3.31 9.05 -7.02
N LYS A 50 -3.50 9.99 -7.93
CA LYS A 50 -4.83 10.46 -8.36
C LYS A 50 -4.98 10.19 -9.84
N CYS A 51 -6.06 9.51 -10.21
CA CYS A 51 -6.36 9.14 -11.58
C CYS A 51 -7.38 10.08 -12.22
N GLU A 52 -7.37 10.15 -13.55
CA GLU A 52 -8.28 11.01 -14.34
C GLU A 52 -9.77 10.64 -14.15
N ASN A 53 -10.07 9.40 -13.78
CA ASN A 53 -11.43 8.96 -13.43
C ASN A 53 -11.86 9.33 -12.01
N GLY A 54 -11.05 10.12 -11.28
CA GLY A 54 -11.33 10.59 -9.92
C GLY A 54 -10.90 9.62 -8.81
N ARG A 55 -10.48 8.41 -9.11
CA ARG A 55 -9.97 7.48 -8.10
C ARG A 55 -8.67 7.99 -7.49
N LYS A 56 -8.53 7.76 -6.19
CA LYS A 56 -7.30 8.00 -5.43
C LYS A 56 -6.94 6.73 -4.70
N PHE A 57 -5.69 6.30 -4.81
CA PHE A 57 -5.20 5.12 -4.11
C PHE A 57 -3.69 5.17 -3.91
N THR A 58 -3.20 4.34 -3.03
CA THR A 58 -1.77 4.17 -2.76
C THR A 58 -1.30 2.88 -3.40
N VAL A 59 -0.19 2.94 -4.13
CA VAL A 59 0.53 1.78 -4.63
C VAL A 59 1.74 1.53 -3.76
N GLN A 60 1.93 0.30 -3.34
CA GLN A 60 3.10 -0.11 -2.57
C GLN A 60 4.06 -0.88 -3.48
N TYR A 61 5.28 -0.38 -3.62
CA TYR A 61 6.35 -1.03 -4.36
C TYR A 61 7.24 -1.83 -3.41
N LEU A 62 7.56 -3.05 -3.77
CA LEU A 62 8.35 -4.01 -3.00
C LEU A 62 9.51 -4.49 -3.85
N ASN A 63 10.73 -4.24 -3.41
CA ASN A 63 11.94 -4.66 -4.11
C ASN A 63 12.82 -5.49 -3.18
N LYS A 64 13.17 -6.70 -3.60
CA LYS A 64 14.08 -7.58 -2.87
C LYS A 64 14.94 -8.39 -3.85
N GLY A 65 16.19 -7.99 -4.00
CA GLY A 65 17.08 -8.56 -5.02
C GLY A 65 16.46 -8.38 -6.41
N ASP A 66 16.31 -9.47 -7.15
CA ASP A 66 15.71 -9.47 -8.50
C ASP A 66 14.18 -9.43 -8.50
N ASN A 67 13.57 -9.49 -7.33
CA ASN A 67 12.11 -9.41 -7.20
C ASN A 67 11.67 -7.95 -7.12
N SER A 68 10.84 -7.52 -8.04
CA SER A 68 10.25 -6.19 -8.09
C SER A 68 8.75 -6.30 -8.29
N LEU A 69 7.99 -5.89 -7.27
CA LEU A 69 6.54 -6.02 -7.22
C LEU A 69 5.86 -4.68 -6.98
N ALA A 70 4.61 -4.58 -7.41
CA ALA A 70 3.71 -3.49 -7.06
C ALA A 70 2.38 -4.05 -6.54
N VAL A 71 1.94 -3.55 -5.40
CA VAL A 71 0.61 -3.87 -4.83
C VAL A 71 -0.33 -2.75 -5.22
N VAL A 72 -1.24 -3.03 -6.14
CA VAL A 72 -2.09 -2.02 -6.81
C VAL A 72 -3.56 -2.29 -6.56
N PRO A 73 -4.31 -1.32 -5.99
CA PRO A 73 -5.78 -1.38 -5.94
C PRO A 73 -6.38 -1.19 -7.35
N VAL A 74 -6.78 -2.27 -7.98
CA VAL A 74 -7.37 -2.25 -9.34
C VAL A 74 -8.83 -1.81 -9.34
N SER A 75 -9.50 -1.97 -8.19
CA SER A 75 -10.86 -1.47 -7.93
C SER A 75 -11.02 -1.20 -6.44
N ASP A 76 -12.17 -0.68 -6.03
CA ASP A 76 -12.46 -0.39 -4.62
C ASP A 76 -12.48 -1.66 -3.74
N ASN A 77 -12.72 -2.82 -4.35
CA ASN A 77 -12.82 -4.10 -3.67
C ASN A 77 -11.72 -5.11 -4.04
N SER A 78 -10.77 -4.72 -4.88
CA SER A 78 -9.74 -5.64 -5.37
C SER A 78 -8.37 -4.98 -5.41
N THR A 79 -7.43 -5.58 -4.71
CA THR A 79 -6.01 -5.22 -4.72
C THR A 79 -5.22 -6.43 -5.18
N LEU A 80 -4.34 -6.24 -6.18
CA LEU A 80 -3.55 -7.31 -6.77
C LEU A 80 -2.05 -7.04 -6.59
N VAL A 81 -1.29 -8.12 -6.54
CA VAL A 81 0.17 -8.08 -6.58
C VAL A 81 0.63 -8.24 -8.03
N PHE A 82 1.30 -7.22 -8.53
CA PHE A 82 1.86 -7.15 -9.87
C PHE A 82 3.33 -7.49 -9.83
N SER A 83 3.81 -8.19 -10.82
CA SER A 83 5.24 -8.45 -11.03
C SER A 83 5.79 -7.56 -12.14
N ASN A 84 7.01 -7.04 -11.94
CA ASN A 84 7.70 -6.26 -12.96
C ASN A 84 7.96 -7.11 -14.21
N VAL A 85 7.75 -6.53 -15.39
CA VAL A 85 8.01 -7.13 -16.68
C VAL A 85 8.83 -6.20 -17.55
N ILE A 86 9.42 -6.73 -18.60
CA ILE A 86 10.25 -5.95 -19.54
C ILE A 86 9.42 -4.86 -20.20
N SER A 87 9.98 -3.65 -20.28
CA SER A 87 9.43 -2.52 -21.02
C SER A 87 10.54 -1.72 -21.67
N ALA A 88 10.24 -1.05 -22.78
CA ALA A 88 11.19 -0.18 -23.48
C ALA A 88 11.47 1.12 -22.70
N SER A 89 10.50 1.59 -21.90
CA SER A 89 10.61 2.78 -21.07
C SER A 89 9.77 2.66 -19.80
N GLY A 90 10.19 3.36 -18.74
CA GLY A 90 9.51 3.32 -17.47
C GLY A 90 9.57 1.94 -16.78
N ALA A 91 8.67 1.71 -15.84
CA ALA A 91 8.53 0.44 -15.16
C ALA A 91 7.12 -0.13 -15.40
N LYS A 92 7.05 -1.31 -16.00
CA LYS A 92 5.80 -2.01 -16.31
C LYS A 92 5.64 -3.20 -15.38
N TYR A 93 4.45 -3.31 -14.81
CA TYR A 93 4.06 -4.39 -13.90
C TYR A 93 2.79 -5.07 -14.43
N ALA A 94 2.69 -6.38 -14.27
CA ALA A 94 1.56 -7.17 -14.77
C ALA A 94 0.97 -8.08 -13.70
N ALA A 95 -0.35 -8.19 -13.67
CA ALA A 95 -1.10 -9.13 -12.86
C ALA A 95 -2.38 -9.56 -13.63
N GLY A 96 -2.43 -10.81 -14.10
CA GLY A 96 -3.54 -11.28 -14.92
C GLY A 96 -3.75 -10.39 -16.15
N GLN A 97 -4.96 -9.85 -16.28
CA GLN A 97 -5.31 -8.94 -17.38
C GLN A 97 -4.95 -7.47 -17.12
N TYR A 98 -4.34 -7.16 -15.98
CA TYR A 98 -4.00 -5.79 -15.60
C TYR A 98 -2.54 -5.47 -15.89
N ILE A 99 -2.30 -4.25 -16.36
CA ILE A 99 -0.97 -3.65 -16.49
C ILE A 99 -0.95 -2.35 -15.68
N TRP A 100 0.06 -2.18 -14.84
CA TRP A 100 0.41 -0.92 -14.19
C TRP A 100 1.73 -0.43 -14.76
N TRP A 101 1.72 0.66 -15.48
CA TRP A 101 2.89 1.18 -16.18
C TRP A 101 3.24 2.58 -15.71
N THR A 102 4.39 2.72 -15.05
CA THR A 102 4.86 3.99 -14.52
C THR A 102 5.92 4.63 -15.41
N LYS A 103 5.84 5.95 -15.59
CA LYS A 103 6.83 6.78 -16.28
C LYS A 103 7.00 8.08 -15.52
N GLY A 104 8.09 8.20 -14.72
CA GLY A 104 8.28 9.33 -13.81
C GLY A 104 7.17 9.41 -12.77
N GLU A 105 6.54 10.57 -12.63
CA GLU A 105 5.41 10.79 -11.71
C GLU A 105 4.06 10.35 -12.28
N GLU A 106 4.03 9.89 -13.52
CA GLU A 106 2.82 9.41 -14.18
C GLU A 106 2.76 7.91 -14.20
N ALA A 107 1.55 7.38 -14.17
CA ALA A 107 1.29 5.95 -14.29
C ALA A 107 -0.04 5.71 -15.01
N THR A 108 -0.17 4.57 -15.65
CA THR A 108 -1.41 4.18 -16.33
C THR A 108 -1.82 2.78 -15.89
N LEU A 109 -3.08 2.63 -15.50
CA LEU A 109 -3.69 1.34 -15.20
C LEU A 109 -4.52 0.87 -16.40
N TYR A 110 -4.15 -0.26 -16.96
CA TYR A 110 -4.88 -0.95 -18.01
C TYR A 110 -5.59 -2.18 -17.41
N GLY A 111 -6.85 -2.35 -17.68
CA GLY A 111 -7.67 -3.39 -17.05
C GLY A 111 -8.10 -4.53 -17.97
N ASP A 112 -7.79 -4.48 -19.25
CA ASP A 112 -8.23 -5.49 -20.24
C ASP A 112 -7.10 -5.87 -21.22
N TRP A 113 -5.92 -6.10 -20.66
CA TRP A 113 -4.76 -6.48 -21.45
C TRP A 113 -4.85 -7.94 -21.93
N LYS A 114 -4.70 -8.13 -23.23
CA LYS A 114 -4.78 -9.45 -23.90
C LYS A 114 -3.47 -9.87 -24.56
N GLY A 115 -2.37 -9.22 -24.18
CA GLY A 115 -1.07 -9.36 -24.80
C GLY A 115 -0.77 -8.22 -25.79
N GLY A 116 0.47 -8.02 -26.11
CA GLY A 116 0.92 -6.90 -26.97
C GLY A 116 0.93 -5.55 -26.26
N GLU A 117 0.75 -4.47 -27.02
CA GLU A 117 0.66 -3.13 -26.45
C GLU A 117 -0.68 -2.93 -25.73
N PRO A 118 -0.67 -2.49 -24.46
CA PRO A 118 -1.90 -2.20 -23.76
C PRO A 118 -2.58 -0.93 -24.30
N THR A 119 -3.91 -0.94 -24.35
CA THR A 119 -4.76 0.17 -24.80
C THR A 119 -5.85 0.49 -23.78
N ASP A 120 -6.45 1.67 -23.88
CA ASP A 120 -7.59 2.08 -23.05
C ASP A 120 -7.31 2.09 -21.53
N GLY A 121 -6.14 2.59 -21.16
CA GLY A 121 -5.76 2.75 -19.77
C GLY A 121 -6.30 4.02 -19.13
N VAL A 122 -6.35 4.01 -17.80
CA VAL A 122 -6.68 5.17 -16.97
C VAL A 122 -5.38 5.82 -16.51
N ALA A 123 -5.16 7.07 -16.89
CA ALA A 123 -3.99 7.83 -16.49
C ALA A 123 -4.09 8.29 -15.03
N CYS A 124 -2.99 8.16 -14.31
CA CYS A 124 -2.82 8.55 -12.92
C CYS A 124 -1.55 9.38 -12.75
N LYS A 125 -1.52 10.21 -11.71
CA LYS A 125 -0.35 11.03 -11.37
C LYS A 125 -0.08 10.97 -9.88
N GLU A 126 1.20 10.95 -9.51
CA GLU A 126 1.64 11.09 -8.12
C GLU A 126 1.14 12.42 -7.51
N ARG A 127 0.80 12.41 -6.23
CA ARG A 127 0.30 13.58 -5.50
C ARG A 127 0.99 13.78 -4.16
#